data_6a8ef2668d6655f99af1048fd7023fd3
#
_entry.id   6a8ef2668d6655f99af1048fd7023fd3
#
_cell.length_a   1.000
_cell.length_b   1.000
_cell.length_c   1.000
_cell.angle_alpha   90.00
_cell.angle_beta   90.00
_cell.angle_gamma   90.00
#
_symmetry.space_group_name_H-M   'P 1'
#
loop_
_entity.id
_entity.type
_entity.pdbx_description
1 polymer ?
#
loop_
_entity_poly.entity_id
_entity_poly.type
_entity_poly.pdbx_seq_one_letter_code
_entity_poly.pdbx_strand_id
1 'polypeptide(L)'
;MSNEINILIERAAAELKTAGAREIYVFGSAAKGTAGVDSDLDLAVSGLPPSLFYRMGARVSDLIGRSVDLIDLDKSTPFTRHLRTENELVRVG
;
A
#
# COMPACT_ATOMS: atom_id res chain seq x y z
N MET A 1 12.49 -7.57 12.45
CA MET A 1 11.88 -6.83 11.34
C MET A 1 12.92 -6.28 10.41
N SER A 2 12.75 -6.49 9.14
CA SER A 2 13.74 -6.07 8.15
C SER A 2 13.65 -4.55 7.90
N ASN A 3 14.79 -3.85 8.01
CA ASN A 3 14.86 -2.45 7.64
C ASN A 3 14.63 -2.26 6.15
N GLU A 4 14.89 -3.29 5.34
CA GLU A 4 14.67 -3.24 3.90
C GLU A 4 13.22 -3.04 3.55
N ILE A 5 12.32 -3.80 4.19
CA ILE A 5 10.89 -3.65 3.91
C ILE A 5 10.38 -2.28 4.34
N ASN A 6 10.88 -1.75 5.45
CA ASN A 6 10.50 -0.43 5.92
C ASN A 6 10.94 0.66 4.94
N ILE A 7 12.13 0.55 4.37
CA ILE A 7 12.64 1.48 3.36
C ILE A 7 11.76 1.42 2.11
N LEU A 8 11.37 0.23 1.67
CA LEU A 8 10.51 0.07 0.51
C LEU A 8 9.13 0.69 0.76
N ILE A 9 8.58 0.49 1.94
CA ILE A 9 7.29 1.08 2.32
C ILE A 9 7.39 2.62 2.31
N GLU A 10 8.46 3.19 2.85
CA GLU A 10 8.68 4.63 2.86
C GLU A 10 8.76 5.20 1.45
N ARG A 11 9.49 4.53 0.56
CA ARG A 11 9.60 4.95 -0.83
C ARG A 11 8.26 4.89 -1.56
N ALA A 12 7.52 3.81 -1.35
CA ALA A 12 6.19 3.65 -1.92
C ALA A 12 5.24 4.75 -1.44
N ALA A 13 5.25 5.01 -0.13
CA ALA A 13 4.39 6.04 0.46
C ALA A 13 4.73 7.43 -0.08
N ALA A 14 6.01 7.76 -0.19
CA ALA A 14 6.43 9.05 -0.72
C ALA A 14 5.95 9.25 -2.16
N GLU A 15 6.06 8.22 -2.99
CA GLU A 15 5.63 8.28 -4.38
C GLU A 15 4.11 8.47 -4.48
N LEU A 16 3.36 7.73 -3.67
CA LEU A 16 1.90 7.84 -3.66
C LEU A 16 1.43 9.20 -3.14
N LYS A 17 2.10 9.75 -2.14
CA LYS A 17 1.81 11.09 -1.64
C LYS A 17 2.04 12.14 -2.73
N THR A 18 3.14 12.03 -3.47
CA THR A 18 3.44 12.94 -4.57
C THR A 18 2.36 12.89 -5.65
N ALA A 19 1.77 11.73 -5.87
CA ALA A 19 0.69 11.56 -6.85
C ALA A 19 -0.67 12.06 -6.35
N GLY A 20 -0.78 12.43 -5.08
CA GLY A 20 -2.01 13.02 -4.53
C GLY A 20 -2.73 12.19 -3.48
N ALA A 21 -2.22 11.02 -3.11
CA ALA A 21 -2.84 10.20 -2.08
C ALA A 21 -2.84 10.93 -0.73
N ARG A 22 -3.97 10.91 -0.03
CA ARG A 22 -4.09 11.56 1.27
C ARG A 22 -3.66 10.66 2.41
N GLU A 23 -3.97 9.38 2.32
CA GLU A 23 -3.65 8.40 3.34
C GLU A 23 -3.13 7.14 2.69
N ILE A 24 -2.09 6.57 3.29
CA ILE A 24 -1.46 5.35 2.79
C ILE A 24 -1.30 4.38 3.95
N TYR A 25 -1.68 3.12 3.71
CA TYR A 25 -1.64 2.08 4.73
C TYR A 25 -0.97 0.84 4.18
N VAL A 26 -0.36 0.05 5.06
CA VAL A 26 0.04 -1.32 4.73
C VAL A 26 -0.93 -2.27 5.41
N PHE A 27 -1.10 -3.45 4.81
CA PHE A 27 -1.87 -4.53 5.41
C PHE A 27 -1.23 -5.87 5.03
N GLY A 28 -1.87 -6.97 5.40
CA GLY A 28 -1.34 -8.29 5.08
C GLY A 28 -0.05 -8.60 5.81
N SER A 29 0.85 -9.35 5.18
CA SER A 29 2.06 -9.85 5.82
C SER A 29 3.02 -8.73 6.23
N ALA A 30 3.11 -7.64 5.46
CA ALA A 30 3.97 -6.52 5.83
C ALA A 30 3.51 -5.85 7.12
N ALA A 31 2.20 -5.69 7.30
CA ALA A 31 1.65 -5.09 8.51
C ALA A 31 1.85 -5.99 9.73
N LYS A 32 1.86 -7.30 9.53
CA LYS A 32 2.04 -8.29 10.60
C LYS A 32 3.50 -8.59 10.91
N GLY A 33 4.43 -8.04 10.13
CA GLY A 33 5.85 -8.31 10.30
C GLY A 33 6.30 -9.68 9.81
N THR A 34 5.49 -10.34 8.98
CA THR A 34 5.78 -11.68 8.47
C THR A 34 6.14 -11.70 6.99
N ALA A 35 6.29 -10.51 6.37
CA ALA A 35 6.64 -10.41 4.96
C ALA A 35 8.06 -10.93 4.72
N GLY A 36 8.22 -11.83 3.75
CA GLY A 36 9.52 -12.31 3.31
C GLY A 36 10.01 -11.54 2.09
N VAL A 37 11.21 -11.90 1.60
CA VAL A 37 11.82 -11.22 0.44
C VAL A 37 10.99 -11.37 -0.83
N ASP A 38 10.22 -12.44 -0.96
CA ASP A 38 9.40 -12.71 -2.15
C ASP A 38 7.92 -12.39 -1.94
N SER A 39 7.55 -11.86 -0.78
CA SER A 39 6.16 -11.51 -0.50
C SER A 39 5.76 -10.26 -1.28
N ASP A 40 4.52 -10.27 -1.78
CA ASP A 40 3.94 -9.06 -2.35
C ASP A 40 3.73 -8.03 -1.24
N LEU A 41 3.87 -6.76 -1.59
CA LEU A 41 3.62 -5.68 -0.65
C LEU A 41 2.17 -5.22 -0.81
N ASP A 42 1.36 -5.38 0.25
CA ASP A 42 -0.05 -5.01 0.24
C ASP A 42 -0.20 -3.58 0.78
N LEU A 43 -0.66 -2.68 -0.09
CA LEU A 43 -0.86 -1.28 0.24
C LEU A 43 -2.31 -0.86 -0.04
N ALA A 44 -2.82 0.03 0.78
CA ALA A 44 -4.13 0.61 0.57
C ALA A 44 -4.01 2.13 0.60
N VAL A 45 -4.73 2.82 -0.28
CA VAL A 45 -4.66 4.28 -0.40
C VAL A 45 -6.03 4.91 -0.37
N SER A 46 -6.09 6.14 0.11
CA SER A 46 -7.27 6.99 0.06
C SER A 46 -6.88 8.33 -0.56
N GLY A 47 -7.77 8.89 -1.36
CA GLY A 47 -7.58 10.20 -1.97
C GLY A 47 -6.79 10.22 -3.28
N LEU A 48 -6.35 9.06 -3.75
CA LEU A 48 -5.63 8.99 -5.03
C LEU A 48 -6.65 9.09 -6.18
N PRO A 49 -6.42 10.00 -7.16
CA PRO A 49 -7.34 10.11 -8.29
C PRO A 49 -7.48 8.78 -9.04
N PRO A 50 -8.72 8.39 -9.41
CA PRO A 50 -8.93 7.12 -10.12
C PRO A 50 -8.12 6.99 -11.41
N SER A 51 -7.91 8.10 -12.12
CA SER A 51 -7.12 8.10 -13.36
C SER A 51 -5.65 7.73 -13.13
N LEU A 52 -5.15 7.88 -11.90
CA LEU A 52 -3.77 7.59 -11.56
C LEU A 52 -3.60 6.25 -10.83
N PHE A 53 -4.69 5.66 -10.38
CA PHE A 53 -4.63 4.50 -9.49
C PHE A 53 -3.80 3.35 -10.07
N TYR A 54 -4.16 2.88 -11.27
CA TYR A 54 -3.46 1.75 -11.88
C TYR A 54 -2.04 2.10 -12.29
N ARG A 55 -1.84 3.31 -12.80
CA ARG A 55 -0.52 3.79 -13.17
C ARG A 55 0.41 3.82 -11.96
N MET A 56 -0.09 4.29 -10.83
CA MET A 56 0.72 4.39 -9.63
C MET A 56 1.03 3.03 -9.02
N GLY A 57 0.12 2.06 -9.13
CA GLY A 57 0.40 0.69 -8.70
C GLY A 57 1.59 0.12 -9.46
N ALA A 58 1.59 0.27 -10.79
CA ALA A 58 2.69 -0.20 -11.63
C ALA A 58 3.99 0.56 -11.33
N ARG A 59 3.90 1.89 -11.19
CA ARG A 59 5.07 2.73 -10.92
C ARG A 59 5.73 2.38 -9.59
N VAL A 60 4.93 2.20 -8.55
CA VAL A 60 5.46 1.86 -7.22
C VAL A 60 6.11 0.48 -7.26
N SER A 61 5.48 -0.47 -7.93
CA SER A 61 6.05 -1.81 -8.08
C SER A 61 7.41 -1.77 -8.77
N ASP A 62 7.52 -0.98 -9.85
CA ASP A 62 8.80 -0.80 -10.54
C ASP A 62 9.84 -0.11 -9.67
N LEU A 63 9.40 0.91 -8.94
CA LEU A 63 10.30 1.71 -8.09
C LEU A 63 10.95 0.89 -6.99
N ILE A 64 10.18 0.02 -6.35
CA ILE A 64 10.68 -0.77 -5.22
C ILE A 64 11.17 -2.17 -5.64
N GLY A 65 10.97 -2.55 -6.92
CA GLY A 65 11.42 -3.85 -7.42
C GLY A 65 10.69 -5.04 -6.83
N ARG A 66 9.42 -4.85 -6.47
CA ARG A 66 8.61 -5.89 -5.83
C ARG A 66 7.16 -5.72 -6.27
N SER A 67 6.44 -6.82 -6.41
CA SER A 67 5.01 -6.76 -6.72
C SER A 67 4.24 -6.04 -5.61
N VAL A 68 3.39 -5.10 -6.02
CA VAL A 68 2.56 -4.32 -5.11
C VAL A 68 1.10 -4.60 -5.42
N ASP A 69 0.34 -4.95 -4.40
CA ASP A 69 -1.11 -5.08 -4.50
C ASP A 69 -1.70 -3.79 -3.90
N LEU A 70 -2.16 -2.90 -4.76
CA LEU A 70 -2.67 -1.60 -4.36
C LEU A 70 -4.20 -1.60 -4.34
N ILE A 71 -4.77 -1.26 -3.20
CA ILE A 71 -6.21 -1.26 -2.96
C ILE A 71 -6.71 0.17 -2.80
N ASP A 72 -7.83 0.49 -3.44
CA ASP A 72 -8.46 1.81 -3.36
C ASP A 72 -9.48 1.83 -2.22
N LEU A 73 -9.14 2.48 -1.12
CA LEU A 73 -10.01 2.56 0.06
C LEU A 73 -11.22 3.48 -0.15
N ASP A 74 -11.20 4.30 -1.20
CA ASP A 74 -12.34 5.16 -1.52
C ASP A 74 -13.49 4.38 -2.15
N LYS A 75 -13.22 3.14 -2.59
CA LYS A 75 -14.25 2.24 -3.06
C LYS A 75 -14.73 1.38 -1.90
N SER A 76 -16.04 1.42 -1.63
CA SER A 76 -16.62 0.61 -0.58
C SER A 76 -16.97 -0.77 -1.13
N THR A 77 -16.09 -1.73 -0.87
CA THR A 77 -16.28 -3.14 -1.26
C THR A 77 -16.30 -3.97 0.01
N PRO A 78 -16.77 -5.23 -0.05
CA PRO A 78 -16.69 -6.11 1.11
C PRO A 78 -15.28 -6.22 1.66
N PHE A 79 -14.28 -6.26 0.78
CA PHE A 79 -12.88 -6.36 1.19
C PHE A 79 -12.39 -5.10 1.91
N THR A 80 -12.66 -3.90 1.36
CA THR A 80 -12.23 -2.66 2.01
C THR A 80 -12.94 -2.45 3.34
N ARG A 81 -14.22 -2.82 3.43
CA ARG A 81 -14.95 -2.77 4.70
C ARG A 81 -14.35 -3.73 5.73
N HIS A 82 -13.97 -4.92 5.30
CA HIS A 82 -13.30 -5.90 6.17
C HIS A 82 -12.00 -5.35 6.73
N LEU A 83 -11.16 -4.77 5.88
CA LEU A 83 -9.89 -4.19 6.31
C LEU A 83 -10.08 -3.10 7.37
N ARG A 84 -11.07 -2.24 7.19
CA ARG A 84 -11.35 -1.16 8.14
C ARG A 84 -11.95 -1.69 9.44
N THR A 85 -12.89 -2.62 9.34
CA THR A 85 -13.61 -3.18 10.50
C THR A 85 -12.68 -4.00 11.38
N GLU A 86 -11.83 -4.82 10.78
CA GLU A 86 -10.93 -5.71 11.53
C GLU A 86 -9.63 -5.03 11.95
N ASN A 87 -9.53 -3.73 11.70
CA ASN A 87 -8.37 -2.94 12.11
C ASN A 87 -7.05 -3.52 11.58
N GLU A 88 -7.06 -3.97 10.33
CA GLU A 88 -5.89 -4.59 9.71
C GLU A 88 -5.00 -3.59 8.98
N LEU A 89 -5.41 -2.33 8.91
CA LEU A 89 -4.67 -1.27 8.22
C LEU A 89 -3.71 -0.58 9.19
N VAL A 90 -2.44 -0.47 8.77
CA VAL A 90 -1.42 0.26 9.52
C VAL A 90 -1.01 1.47 8.70
N ARG A 91 -1.23 2.66 9.23
CA ARG A 91 -0.96 3.89 8.50
C ARG A 91 0.53 4.14 8.37
N VAL A 92 0.97 4.48 7.16
CA VAL A 92 2.39 4.76 6.86
C VAL A 92 2.59 6.09 6.13
N GLY A 93 1.52 6.75 5.78
CA GLY A 93 1.62 8.05 5.11
C GLY A 93 0.36 8.86 5.07
#